data_7896d1969252ea86bbfdd2810341a510
#
_entry.id   7896d1969252ea86bbfdd2810341a510
#
_cell.length_a   1.000
_cell.length_b   1.000
_cell.length_c   1.000
_cell.angle_alpha   90.00
_cell.angle_beta   90.00
_cell.angle_gamma   90.00
#
_symmetry.space_group_name_H-M   'P 1'
#
loop_
_entity.id
_entity.type
_entity.pdbx_description
1 polymer ?
#
loop_
_entity_poly.entity_id
_entity_poly.type
_entity_poly.pdbx_seq_one_letter_code
_entity_poly.pdbx_strand_id
1 'polypeptide(L)'
;MTKVDEESILPTGNNIDIFEGIETTCINNGMPLVIMRVKDFGLSGNESKQNLDANEDLKKKIENIRLQAGFRMNLGDVSEQTIPKMCLISPAIHHGIINTRMFIPHVVHEAIGVLAAVSVVAACIIPDSVCVGITVNPISNIQNPTFSIEHPSGEFSVNLQYEFTDNQIVIHKSGVVRTARLLSKGEVFVTK
;
A
#
# COMPACT_ATOMS: atom_id res chain seq x y z
N MET A 1 3.11 14.76 23.71
CA MET A 1 2.93 14.83 22.25
C MET A 1 4.31 14.80 21.64
N THR A 2 4.74 13.63 21.19
CA THR A 2 5.99 13.47 20.43
C THR A 2 5.78 14.13 19.07
N LYS A 3 6.62 15.08 18.69
CA LYS A 3 6.66 15.59 17.32
C LYS A 3 7.01 14.39 16.42
N VAL A 4 6.08 13.97 15.59
CA VAL A 4 6.39 13.06 14.49
C VAL A 4 7.13 13.91 13.47
N ASP A 5 8.34 13.47 13.08
CA ASP A 5 9.07 14.11 11.98
C ASP A 5 8.21 14.08 10.72
N GLU A 6 8.09 15.24 10.05
CA GLU A 6 7.31 15.35 8.79
C GLU A 6 7.82 14.42 7.68
N GLU A 7 9.03 13.86 7.84
CA GLU A 7 9.66 12.90 6.91
C GLU A 7 9.48 11.43 7.33
N SER A 8 8.79 11.15 8.45
CA SER A 8 8.61 9.78 8.91
C SER A 8 7.70 8.99 7.95
N ILE A 9 8.17 7.81 7.52
CA ILE A 9 7.39 6.87 6.72
C ILE A 9 6.12 6.40 7.43
N LEU A 10 6.10 6.44 8.78
CA LEU A 10 4.96 6.15 9.64
C LEU A 10 4.38 7.47 10.19
N PRO A 11 3.41 8.09 9.53
CA PRO A 11 2.91 9.42 9.88
C PRO A 11 2.21 9.48 11.25
N THR A 12 1.81 8.34 11.82
CA THR A 12 1.27 8.25 13.18
C THR A 12 2.33 8.01 14.24
N GLY A 13 3.56 7.66 13.83
CA GLY A 13 4.65 7.23 14.70
C GLY A 13 4.51 5.81 15.24
N ASN A 14 3.47 5.07 14.85
CA ASN A 14 3.19 3.71 15.30
C ASN A 14 3.32 2.71 14.15
N ASN A 15 3.80 1.49 14.44
CA ASN A 15 3.77 0.37 13.50
C ASN A 15 2.34 -0.17 13.34
N ILE A 16 1.53 -0.11 14.40
CA ILE A 16 0.11 -0.47 14.43
C ILE A 16 -0.69 0.63 15.09
N ASP A 17 -1.76 1.05 14.44
CA ASP A 17 -2.86 1.84 14.99
C ASP A 17 -4.12 0.97 15.03
N ILE A 18 -5.12 1.36 15.83
CA ILE A 18 -6.40 0.65 15.93
C ILE A 18 -7.53 1.63 15.63
N PHE A 19 -8.33 1.31 14.60
CA PHE A 19 -9.55 2.03 14.23
C PHE A 19 -10.72 1.06 14.14
N GLU A 20 -11.86 1.38 14.71
CA GLU A 20 -13.04 0.52 14.72
C GLU A 20 -12.76 -0.93 15.20
N GLY A 21 -11.76 -1.10 16.10
CA GLY A 21 -11.31 -2.41 16.56
C GLY A 21 -10.45 -3.19 15.55
N ILE A 22 -10.07 -2.58 14.43
CA ILE A 22 -9.21 -3.17 13.39
C ILE A 22 -7.78 -2.66 13.56
N GLU A 23 -6.82 -3.58 13.63
CA GLU A 23 -5.40 -3.26 13.54
C GLU A 23 -5.02 -2.79 12.14
N THR A 24 -4.30 -1.67 12.05
CA THR A 24 -3.89 -1.05 10.79
C THR A 24 -2.44 -0.61 10.86
N THR A 25 -1.77 -0.57 9.73
CA THR A 25 -0.51 0.16 9.55
C THR A 25 -0.75 1.36 8.67
N CYS A 26 -0.56 2.56 9.23
CA CYS A 26 -0.63 3.83 8.52
C CYS A 26 0.76 4.18 7.98
N ILE A 27 0.91 4.29 6.66
CA ILE A 27 2.21 4.49 6.01
C ILE A 27 2.13 5.56 4.93
N ASN A 28 3.23 6.30 4.73
CA ASN A 28 3.40 7.22 3.62
C ASN A 28 4.79 7.08 3.02
N ASN A 29 4.91 6.35 1.91
CA ASN A 29 6.10 6.29 1.09
C ASN A 29 5.77 6.80 -0.33
N GLY A 30 5.38 8.08 -0.40
CA GLY A 30 4.92 8.74 -1.62
C GLY A 30 3.39 8.66 -1.86
N MET A 31 2.65 7.86 -1.06
CA MET A 31 1.19 7.80 -1.03
C MET A 31 0.73 7.47 0.38
N PRO A 32 -0.07 8.34 1.01
CA PRO A 32 -0.72 8.00 2.28
C PRO A 32 -1.64 6.78 2.12
N LEU A 33 -1.36 5.74 2.90
CA LEU A 33 -2.01 4.44 2.79
C LEU A 33 -2.32 3.88 4.17
N VAL A 34 -3.49 3.26 4.33
CA VAL A 34 -3.89 2.48 5.49
C VAL A 34 -4.00 1.03 5.08
N ILE A 35 -3.21 0.17 5.71
CA ILE A 35 -3.14 -1.24 5.40
C ILE A 35 -3.84 -2.04 6.50
N MET A 36 -4.68 -3.00 6.10
CA MET A 36 -5.51 -3.82 6.98
C MET A 36 -5.54 -5.26 6.49
N ARG A 37 -5.75 -6.20 7.38
CA ARG A 37 -5.86 -7.62 6.99
C ARG A 37 -7.29 -7.95 6.54
N VAL A 38 -7.44 -8.66 5.42
CA VAL A 38 -8.76 -9.11 4.91
C VAL A 38 -9.53 -9.93 5.94
N LYS A 39 -8.83 -10.74 6.76
CA LYS A 39 -9.43 -11.60 7.78
C LYS A 39 -10.21 -10.84 8.85
N ASP A 40 -9.80 -9.60 9.14
CA ASP A 40 -10.45 -8.76 10.15
C ASP A 40 -11.80 -8.21 9.68
N PHE A 41 -12.10 -8.41 8.37
CA PHE A 41 -13.37 -8.11 7.72
C PHE A 41 -14.15 -9.38 7.34
N GLY A 42 -13.70 -10.57 7.75
CA GLY A 42 -14.32 -11.85 7.38
C GLY A 42 -14.16 -12.21 5.90
N LEU A 43 -13.15 -11.67 5.23
CA LEU A 43 -12.87 -11.88 3.81
C LEU A 43 -11.74 -12.91 3.61
N SER A 44 -11.72 -13.53 2.43
CA SER A 44 -10.71 -14.53 2.03
C SER A 44 -9.46 -13.90 1.37
N GLY A 45 -9.62 -12.71 0.77
CA GLY A 45 -8.61 -12.05 -0.06
C GLY A 45 -8.68 -12.40 -1.54
N ASN A 46 -9.63 -13.27 -1.92
CA ASN A 46 -9.82 -13.71 -3.31
C ASN A 46 -11.09 -13.11 -3.95
N GLU A 47 -11.75 -12.22 -3.22
CA GLU A 47 -12.96 -11.57 -3.71
C GLU A 47 -12.68 -10.82 -5.00
N SER A 48 -13.63 -10.90 -5.94
CA SER A 48 -13.61 -10.11 -7.16
C SER A 48 -13.87 -8.63 -6.84
N LYS A 49 -13.41 -7.75 -7.74
CA LYS A 49 -13.75 -6.32 -7.66
C LYS A 49 -15.27 -6.10 -7.53
N GLN A 50 -16.06 -6.84 -8.31
CA GLN A 50 -17.51 -6.72 -8.30
C GLN A 50 -18.12 -7.08 -6.95
N ASN A 51 -17.64 -8.15 -6.31
CA ASN A 51 -18.11 -8.57 -4.99
C ASN A 51 -17.75 -7.54 -3.90
N LEU A 52 -16.56 -6.98 -3.97
CA LEU A 52 -16.12 -5.95 -3.02
C LEU A 52 -16.86 -4.62 -3.23
N ASP A 53 -17.06 -4.19 -4.48
CA ASP A 53 -17.82 -2.97 -4.82
C ASP A 53 -19.30 -3.08 -4.41
N ALA A 54 -19.88 -4.28 -4.45
CA ALA A 54 -21.25 -4.53 -4.04
C ALA A 54 -21.41 -4.65 -2.51
N ASN A 55 -20.33 -4.76 -1.75
CA ASN A 55 -20.37 -4.91 -0.30
C ASN A 55 -20.42 -3.55 0.41
N GLU A 56 -21.63 -3.00 0.56
CA GLU A 56 -21.84 -1.67 1.14
C GLU A 56 -21.41 -1.60 2.61
N ASP A 57 -21.60 -2.66 3.40
CA ASP A 57 -21.19 -2.68 4.82
C ASP A 57 -19.68 -2.63 4.97
N LEU A 58 -18.95 -3.37 4.11
CA LEU A 58 -17.49 -3.31 4.03
C LEU A 58 -17.01 -1.91 3.68
N LYS A 59 -17.57 -1.31 2.62
CA LYS A 59 -17.19 0.03 2.16
C LYS A 59 -17.43 1.08 3.24
N LYS A 60 -18.56 0.99 3.94
CA LYS A 60 -18.90 1.90 5.04
C LYS A 60 -17.92 1.77 6.20
N LYS A 61 -17.54 0.53 6.56
CA LYS A 61 -16.54 0.29 7.61
C LYS A 61 -15.17 0.81 7.21
N ILE A 62 -14.73 0.55 5.97
CA ILE A 62 -13.46 1.07 5.43
C ILE A 62 -13.44 2.60 5.42
N GLU A 63 -14.55 3.25 5.05
CA GLU A 63 -14.66 4.71 5.03
C GLU A 63 -14.57 5.30 6.44
N ASN A 64 -15.23 4.71 7.42
CA ASN A 64 -15.12 5.15 8.81
C ASN A 64 -13.67 5.08 9.32
N ILE A 65 -12.96 4.01 8.98
CA ILE A 65 -11.53 3.86 9.30
C ILE A 65 -10.71 4.94 8.57
N ARG A 66 -10.98 5.19 7.29
CA ARG A 66 -10.28 6.17 6.47
C ARG A 66 -10.35 7.58 7.07
N LEU A 67 -11.54 8.00 7.48
CA LEU A 67 -11.76 9.32 8.07
C LEU A 67 -10.99 9.48 9.39
N GLN A 68 -11.02 8.47 10.26
CA GLN A 68 -10.27 8.49 11.52
C GLN A 68 -8.75 8.49 11.28
N ALA A 69 -8.29 7.64 10.34
CA ALA A 69 -6.88 7.55 9.97
C ALA A 69 -6.37 8.87 9.36
N GLY A 70 -7.18 9.57 8.56
CA GLY A 70 -6.83 10.87 8.01
C GLY A 70 -6.37 11.87 9.07
N PHE A 71 -7.13 11.99 10.15
CA PHE A 71 -6.74 12.84 11.29
C PHE A 71 -5.47 12.34 11.98
N ARG A 72 -5.35 11.03 12.22
CA ARG A 72 -4.17 10.44 12.89
C ARG A 72 -2.91 10.56 12.06
N MET A 73 -3.02 10.52 10.74
CA MET A 73 -1.91 10.71 9.79
C MET A 73 -1.57 12.18 9.53
N ASN A 74 -2.16 13.13 10.27
CA ASN A 74 -1.98 14.57 10.12
C ASN A 74 -2.42 15.12 8.73
N LEU A 75 -3.36 14.43 8.05
CA LEU A 75 -3.90 14.87 6.76
C LEU A 75 -5.08 15.83 6.92
N GLY A 76 -5.57 16.04 8.17
CA GLY A 76 -6.73 16.87 8.46
C GLY A 76 -8.06 16.19 8.08
N ASP A 77 -9.05 17.01 7.70
CA ASP A 77 -10.32 16.51 7.18
C ASP A 77 -10.14 15.97 5.75
N VAL A 78 -10.39 14.69 5.59
CA VAL A 78 -10.24 13.96 4.32
C VAL A 78 -11.58 13.56 3.69
N SER A 79 -12.70 14.05 4.20
CA SER A 79 -14.06 13.68 3.75
C SER A 79 -14.24 13.87 2.24
N GLU A 80 -13.72 14.97 1.70
CA GLU A 80 -13.78 15.31 0.28
C GLU A 80 -12.50 14.91 -0.49
N GLN A 81 -11.60 14.13 0.14
CA GLN A 81 -10.34 13.73 -0.45
C GLN A 81 -10.33 12.25 -0.81
N THR A 82 -9.45 11.87 -1.73
CA THR A 82 -9.26 10.47 -2.11
C THR A 82 -8.11 9.79 -1.35
N ILE A 83 -7.59 10.42 -0.32
CA ILE A 83 -6.52 9.93 0.58
C ILE A 83 -7.02 9.94 2.03
N PRO A 84 -6.39 9.12 2.90
CA PRO A 84 -5.49 8.05 2.55
C PRO A 84 -6.17 7.00 1.67
N LYS A 85 -5.39 6.26 0.87
CA LYS A 85 -5.90 5.07 0.18
C LYS A 85 -6.04 3.93 1.17
N MET A 86 -6.98 3.01 0.93
CA MET A 86 -7.24 1.88 1.80
C MET A 86 -6.83 0.59 1.12
N CYS A 87 -6.03 -0.24 1.78
CA CYS A 87 -5.51 -1.48 1.24
C CYS A 87 -5.82 -2.66 2.16
N LEU A 88 -6.57 -3.63 1.67
CA LEU A 88 -6.71 -4.92 2.31
C LEU A 88 -5.61 -5.86 1.82
N ILE A 89 -5.00 -6.61 2.75
CA ILE A 89 -3.93 -7.56 2.46
C ILE A 89 -4.28 -8.97 2.89
N SER A 90 -3.78 -9.93 2.11
CA SER A 90 -3.85 -11.37 2.40
C SER A 90 -2.54 -12.06 1.99
N PRO A 91 -2.32 -13.32 2.40
CA PRO A 91 -1.20 -14.11 1.88
C PRO A 91 -1.20 -14.13 0.34
N ALA A 92 -0.02 -14.11 -0.23
CA ALA A 92 0.16 -14.26 -1.68
C ALA A 92 -0.38 -15.62 -2.15
N ILE A 93 -0.94 -15.66 -3.36
CA ILE A 93 -1.54 -16.85 -3.95
C ILE A 93 -0.58 -17.50 -4.96
N HIS A 94 0.26 -16.70 -5.59
CA HIS A 94 1.21 -17.12 -6.61
C HIS A 94 2.65 -16.91 -6.15
N HIS A 95 3.36 -15.96 -6.75
CA HIS A 95 4.79 -15.75 -6.52
C HIS A 95 5.12 -14.41 -5.84
N GLY A 96 4.09 -13.62 -5.55
CA GLY A 96 4.24 -12.35 -4.83
C GLY A 96 4.60 -12.55 -3.36
N ILE A 97 5.00 -11.47 -2.71
CA ILE A 97 5.23 -11.47 -1.27
C ILE A 97 3.94 -11.27 -0.48
N ILE A 98 2.92 -10.69 -1.09
CA ILE A 98 1.62 -10.34 -0.49
C ILE A 98 0.58 -10.13 -1.59
N ASN A 99 -0.68 -10.39 -1.28
CA ASN A 99 -1.82 -10.10 -2.16
C ASN A 99 -2.60 -8.90 -1.64
N THR A 100 -3.12 -8.05 -2.55
CA THR A 100 -3.72 -6.76 -2.21
C THR A 100 -5.09 -6.54 -2.86
N ARG A 101 -5.94 -5.79 -2.16
CA ARG A 101 -7.20 -5.21 -2.66
C ARG A 101 -7.24 -3.74 -2.29
N MET A 102 -7.19 -2.88 -3.30
CA MET A 102 -7.11 -1.41 -3.12
C MET A 102 -8.46 -0.74 -3.28
N PHE A 103 -8.79 0.17 -2.34
CA PHE A 103 -9.96 1.04 -2.42
C PHE A 103 -9.55 2.50 -2.65
N ILE A 104 -10.25 3.20 -3.57
CA ILE A 104 -9.98 4.59 -3.97
C ILE A 104 -11.28 5.42 -3.97
N PRO A 105 -11.65 6.06 -2.88
CA PRO A 105 -11.80 5.46 -1.57
C PRO A 105 -12.95 4.44 -1.57
N HIS A 106 -14.02 4.66 -2.42
CA HIS A 106 -15.26 3.89 -2.41
C HIS A 106 -15.34 2.84 -3.52
N VAL A 107 -14.35 2.80 -4.40
CA VAL A 107 -14.30 1.89 -5.56
C VAL A 107 -13.03 1.05 -5.49
N VAL A 108 -13.18 -0.24 -5.70
CA VAL A 108 -12.05 -1.16 -5.73
C VAL A 108 -11.27 -1.01 -7.03
N HIS A 109 -9.96 -0.90 -6.94
CA HIS A 109 -9.06 -0.85 -8.08
C HIS A 109 -8.81 -2.26 -8.62
N GLU A 110 -8.82 -2.46 -9.94
CA GLU A 110 -8.52 -3.76 -10.57
C GLU A 110 -7.04 -4.13 -10.50
N ALA A 111 -6.19 -3.18 -10.20
CA ALA A 111 -4.76 -3.36 -10.02
C ALA A 111 -4.31 -2.66 -8.73
N ILE A 112 -3.10 -2.16 -8.69
CA ILE A 112 -2.58 -1.30 -7.63
C ILE A 112 -1.92 -0.07 -8.24
N GLY A 113 -2.12 1.11 -7.64
CA GLY A 113 -1.42 2.32 -8.04
C GLY A 113 0.08 2.24 -7.72
N VAL A 114 0.92 2.83 -8.57
CA VAL A 114 2.40 2.78 -8.45
C VAL A 114 2.88 3.17 -7.05
N LEU A 115 2.45 4.33 -6.56
CA LEU A 115 2.88 4.83 -5.25
C LEU A 115 2.29 4.01 -4.09
N ALA A 116 1.07 3.47 -4.26
CA ALA A 116 0.49 2.57 -3.29
C ALA A 116 1.27 1.26 -3.21
N ALA A 117 1.69 0.70 -4.35
CA ALA A 117 2.54 -0.49 -4.39
C ALA A 117 3.85 -0.29 -3.63
N VAL A 118 4.49 0.86 -3.83
CA VAL A 118 5.71 1.24 -3.12
C VAL A 118 5.48 1.34 -1.61
N SER A 119 4.36 1.91 -1.17
CA SER A 119 3.99 1.99 0.25
C SER A 119 3.68 0.60 0.85
N VAL A 120 2.98 -0.28 0.11
CA VAL A 120 2.71 -1.66 0.57
C VAL A 120 4.00 -2.44 0.77
N VAL A 121 4.92 -2.41 -0.22
CA VAL A 121 6.20 -3.13 -0.08
C VAL A 121 7.02 -2.58 1.08
N ALA A 122 7.03 -1.26 1.28
CA ALA A 122 7.67 -0.66 2.44
C ALA A 122 7.07 -1.17 3.77
N ALA A 123 5.74 -1.26 3.86
CA ALA A 123 5.08 -1.80 5.06
C ALA A 123 5.43 -3.27 5.31
N CYS A 124 5.64 -4.08 4.24
CA CYS A 124 6.01 -5.48 4.38
C CYS A 124 7.37 -5.70 5.05
N ILE A 125 8.26 -4.71 5.02
CA ILE A 125 9.59 -4.79 5.65
C ILE A 125 9.66 -4.08 7.01
N ILE A 126 8.60 -3.35 7.42
CA ILE A 126 8.52 -2.70 8.74
C ILE A 126 8.24 -3.78 9.80
N PRO A 127 9.11 -3.90 10.84
CA PRO A 127 8.85 -4.78 11.96
C PRO A 127 7.52 -4.46 12.64
N ASP A 128 6.83 -5.49 13.11
CA ASP A 128 5.58 -5.37 13.86
C ASP A 128 4.43 -4.64 13.12
N SER A 129 4.51 -4.49 11.79
CA SER A 129 3.39 -4.01 10.98
C SER A 129 2.30 -5.07 10.84
N VAL A 130 1.11 -4.67 10.35
CA VAL A 130 0.02 -5.65 10.05
C VAL A 130 0.40 -6.67 8.96
N CYS A 131 1.51 -6.46 8.24
CA CYS A 131 2.02 -7.38 7.24
C CYS A 131 2.74 -8.59 7.86
N VAL A 132 3.17 -8.51 9.11
CA VAL A 132 3.87 -9.60 9.81
C VAL A 132 2.98 -10.84 9.88
N GLY A 133 3.57 -11.99 9.54
CA GLY A 133 2.87 -13.28 9.49
C GLY A 133 1.99 -13.49 8.24
N ILE A 134 1.89 -12.49 7.36
CA ILE A 134 1.20 -12.59 6.06
C ILE A 134 2.22 -12.57 4.93
N THR A 135 3.21 -11.70 5.03
CA THR A 135 4.24 -11.52 3.99
C THR A 135 5.19 -12.70 3.95
N VAL A 136 5.51 -13.16 2.73
CA VAL A 136 6.49 -14.21 2.49
C VAL A 136 7.86 -13.59 2.26
N ASN A 137 8.84 -13.91 3.15
CA ASN A 137 10.25 -13.51 3.04
C ASN A 137 10.48 -12.02 2.70
N PRO A 138 9.98 -11.08 3.51
CA PRO A 138 10.06 -9.65 3.18
C PRO A 138 11.49 -9.10 3.32
N ILE A 139 12.35 -9.73 4.12
CA ILE A 139 13.71 -9.27 4.37
C ILE A 139 14.66 -10.00 3.43
N SER A 140 15.40 -9.24 2.65
CA SER A 140 16.40 -9.74 1.71
C SER A 140 17.80 -9.22 2.10
N ASN A 141 18.80 -10.11 2.09
CA ASN A 141 20.20 -9.73 2.20
C ASN A 141 20.77 -9.19 0.87
N ILE A 142 19.93 -9.06 -0.15
CA ILE A 142 20.32 -8.56 -1.46
C ILE A 142 20.27 -7.04 -1.41
N GLN A 143 21.31 -6.40 -1.88
CA GLN A 143 21.32 -4.95 -2.06
C GLN A 143 20.31 -4.59 -3.18
N ASN A 144 19.35 -3.69 -2.89
CA ASN A 144 18.25 -3.31 -3.80
C ASN A 144 17.34 -4.49 -4.22
N PRO A 145 16.68 -5.19 -3.29
CA PRO A 145 15.78 -6.27 -3.63
C PRO A 145 14.58 -5.81 -4.44
N THR A 146 14.08 -6.69 -5.31
CA THR A 146 12.83 -6.50 -6.04
C THR A 146 11.77 -7.40 -5.43
N PHE A 147 10.64 -6.80 -5.05
CA PHE A 147 9.50 -7.47 -4.47
C PHE A 147 8.32 -7.45 -5.46
N SER A 148 7.66 -8.57 -5.63
CA SER A 148 6.41 -8.64 -6.40
C SER A 148 5.23 -8.67 -5.44
N ILE A 149 4.23 -7.82 -5.70
CA ILE A 149 2.95 -7.81 -4.98
C ILE A 149 1.82 -8.19 -5.93
N GLU A 150 0.89 -8.99 -5.43
CA GLU A 150 -0.25 -9.47 -6.21
C GLU A 150 -1.43 -8.51 -6.09
N HIS A 151 -2.22 -8.43 -7.15
CA HIS A 151 -3.46 -7.67 -7.24
C HIS A 151 -4.45 -8.38 -8.18
N PRO A 152 -5.74 -8.01 -8.24
CA PRO A 152 -6.75 -8.76 -8.98
C PRO A 152 -6.40 -9.08 -10.45
N SER A 153 -5.65 -8.23 -11.12
CA SER A 153 -5.30 -8.38 -12.54
C SER A 153 -3.86 -8.84 -12.79
N GLY A 154 -3.09 -9.24 -11.77
CA GLY A 154 -1.72 -9.74 -11.93
C GLY A 154 -0.76 -9.34 -10.82
N GLU A 155 0.47 -9.00 -11.19
CA GLU A 155 1.55 -8.66 -10.26
C GLU A 155 2.18 -7.30 -10.58
N PHE A 156 2.74 -6.67 -9.55
CA PHE A 156 3.46 -5.42 -9.66
C PHE A 156 4.79 -5.50 -8.91
N SER A 157 5.90 -5.25 -9.61
CA SER A 157 7.24 -5.35 -9.02
C SER A 157 7.77 -3.99 -8.58
N VAL A 158 8.22 -3.95 -7.33
CA VAL A 158 8.81 -2.79 -6.67
C VAL A 158 10.23 -3.12 -6.25
N ASN A 159 11.16 -2.21 -6.51
CA ASN A 159 12.53 -2.26 -6.03
C ASN A 159 12.69 -1.27 -4.88
N LEU A 160 13.26 -1.71 -3.76
CA LEU A 160 13.56 -0.85 -2.62
C LEU A 160 15.05 -0.89 -2.28
N GLN A 161 15.61 0.29 -2.04
CA GLN A 161 16.89 0.45 -1.36
C GLN A 161 16.62 0.98 0.04
N TYR A 162 16.91 0.17 1.03
CA TYR A 162 16.62 0.50 2.43
C TYR A 162 17.72 -0.01 3.35
N GLU A 163 17.75 0.53 4.56
CA GLU A 163 18.60 0.06 5.65
C GLU A 163 17.82 0.11 6.97
N PHE A 164 18.29 -0.65 7.95
CA PHE A 164 17.81 -0.57 9.33
C PHE A 164 18.82 0.22 10.16
N THR A 165 18.37 1.31 10.75
CA THR A 165 19.16 2.15 11.65
C THR A 165 18.37 2.32 12.94
N ASP A 166 18.98 1.96 14.09
CA ASP A 166 18.36 2.08 15.42
C ASP A 166 16.94 1.46 15.50
N ASN A 167 16.76 0.30 14.90
CA ASN A 167 15.48 -0.42 14.83
C ASN A 167 14.38 0.31 14.02
N GLN A 168 14.75 1.33 13.25
CA GLN A 168 13.89 2.01 12.30
C GLN A 168 14.32 1.70 10.87
N ILE A 169 13.35 1.73 9.95
CA ILE A 169 13.64 1.56 8.54
C ILE A 169 13.87 2.93 7.90
N VAL A 170 14.97 3.05 7.16
CA VAL A 170 15.26 4.20 6.30
C VAL A 170 15.18 3.76 4.85
N ILE A 171 14.28 4.33 4.08
CA ILE A 171 14.14 4.06 2.65
C ILE A 171 14.86 5.15 1.87
N HIS A 172 15.96 4.76 1.22
CA HIS A 172 16.76 5.68 0.40
C HIS A 172 16.19 5.87 -0.99
N LYS A 173 15.64 4.79 -1.56
CA LYS A 173 15.11 4.79 -2.93
C LYS A 173 14.02 3.76 -3.11
N SER A 174 12.98 4.19 -3.81
CA SER A 174 11.91 3.32 -4.27
C SER A 174 11.80 3.40 -5.78
N GLY A 175 11.69 2.26 -6.42
CA GLY A 175 11.58 2.15 -7.87
C GLY A 175 10.52 1.12 -8.26
N VAL A 176 10.10 1.19 -9.51
CA VAL A 176 9.16 0.22 -10.09
C VAL A 176 9.74 -0.39 -11.35
N VAL A 177 9.50 -1.67 -11.54
CA VAL A 177 9.89 -2.37 -12.77
C VAL A 177 8.77 -2.20 -13.79
N ARG A 178 9.12 -1.68 -14.97
CA ARG A 178 8.21 -1.51 -16.10
C ARG A 178 8.84 -2.08 -17.36
N THR A 179 8.02 -2.65 -18.20
CA THR A 179 8.40 -3.06 -19.54
C THR A 179 8.03 -1.98 -20.53
N ALA A 180 8.90 -1.78 -21.54
CA ALA A 180 8.61 -0.90 -22.66
C ALA A 180 8.93 -1.60 -23.96
N ARG A 181 8.08 -1.41 -24.96
CA ARG A 181 8.27 -1.90 -26.32
C ARG A 181 8.13 -0.75 -27.30
N LEU A 182 9.11 -0.59 -28.19
CA LEU A 182 9.00 0.37 -29.28
C LEU A 182 7.88 -0.07 -30.22
N LEU A 183 6.83 0.75 -30.35
CA LEU A 183 5.69 0.50 -31.22
C LEU A 183 5.81 1.18 -32.57
N SER A 184 6.43 2.37 -32.60
CA SER A 184 6.65 3.13 -33.84
C SER A 184 7.85 4.05 -33.71
N LYS A 185 8.46 4.39 -34.84
CA LYS A 185 9.47 5.44 -35.00
C LYS A 185 9.17 6.20 -36.27
N GLY A 186 9.27 7.53 -36.26
CA GLY A 186 8.98 8.38 -37.39
C GLY A 186 9.65 9.74 -37.26
N GLU A 187 9.54 10.54 -38.31
CA GLU A 187 10.03 11.92 -38.37
C GLU A 187 8.84 12.88 -38.46
N VAL A 188 8.97 14.04 -37.84
CA VAL A 188 7.97 15.13 -37.93
C VAL A 188 8.62 16.33 -38.56
N PHE A 189 8.02 16.80 -39.64
CA PHE A 189 8.47 18.01 -40.32
C PHE A 189 7.73 19.20 -39.77
N VAL A 190 8.44 20.18 -39.23
CA VAL A 190 7.88 21.45 -38.78
C VAL A 190 8.16 22.53 -39.81
N THR A 191 7.12 23.28 -40.21
CA THR A 191 7.27 24.51 -41.02
C THR A 191 7.90 25.60 -40.17
N LYS A 192 8.90 26.29 -40.71
CA LYS A 192 9.52 27.48 -40.09
C LYS A 192 8.56 28.63 -40.02
#